data_4fd250953c31ba17c7e5291df45b2c4e
#
_entry.id   4fd250953c31ba17c7e5291df45b2c4e
#
_cell.length_a   1.000
_cell.length_b   1.000
_cell.length_c   1.000
_cell.angle_alpha   90.00
_cell.angle_beta   90.00
_cell.angle_gamma   90.00
#
_symmetry.space_group_name_H-M   'P 1'
#
loop_
_entity.id
_entity.type
_entity.pdbx_description
1 polymer ?
#
loop_
_entity_poly.entity_id
_entity_poly.type
_entity_poly.pdbx_seq_one_letter_code
_entity_poly.pdbx_strand_id
1 'polypeptide(L)'
;MVTRTIWATIAFFQISLALAANAEPGPVWVAHRGGNVEADENTLKSYRTAAQYGFDYVECDPRLTKDGVFVSMHDPAVDRTTTGKGNVSELTITQIKSLSTKRGEQAPALREILEFARSTGIMVYLDTKERKDTYYLEKLTSLVQENRMSDKVIVGLWNNKQLKWMHEHHPEMATCISWPWPAQTLCQAKKRGASWVGTLVPIATRPMIKSAHKQGLKVITMPINDPETIRRKIEHGIDAVQTDDPALRQQFVR
;
A
#
# COMPACT_ATOMS: atom_id res chain seq x y z
N MET A 1 31.90 -44.54 22.16
CA MET A 1 31.63 -44.11 20.74
C MET A 1 30.34 -43.31 20.55
N VAL A 2 29.69 -42.88 21.61
CA VAL A 2 28.36 -42.17 21.56
C VAL A 2 28.48 -40.64 21.65
N THR A 3 29.61 -40.08 22.06
CA THR A 3 29.78 -38.64 22.33
C THR A 3 30.13 -37.78 21.11
N ARG A 4 30.58 -38.34 20.00
CA ARG A 4 30.94 -37.55 18.81
C ARG A 4 29.77 -37.20 17.88
N THR A 5 28.68 -37.94 17.91
CA THR A 5 27.51 -37.73 17.03
C THR A 5 26.59 -36.61 17.51
N ILE A 6 26.54 -36.35 18.83
CA ILE A 6 25.66 -35.33 19.42
C ILE A 6 26.15 -33.89 19.12
N TRP A 7 27.47 -33.68 19.08
CA TRP A 7 28.03 -32.36 18.80
C TRP A 7 27.86 -31.93 17.32
N ALA A 8 27.87 -32.86 16.39
CA ALA A 8 27.66 -32.58 14.96
C ALA A 8 26.20 -32.13 14.69
N THR A 9 25.23 -32.73 15.36
CA THR A 9 23.81 -32.43 15.18
C THR A 9 23.44 -31.07 15.76
N ILE A 10 24.02 -30.67 16.92
CA ILE A 10 23.80 -29.39 17.54
C ILE A 10 24.43 -28.26 16.74
N ALA A 11 25.63 -28.45 16.19
CA ALA A 11 26.29 -27.48 15.32
C ALA A 11 25.53 -27.23 14.02
N PHE A 12 24.96 -28.26 13.39
CA PHE A 12 24.13 -28.12 12.18
C PHE A 12 22.82 -27.37 12.47
N PHE A 13 22.19 -27.60 13.63
CA PHE A 13 20.97 -26.91 14.02
C PHE A 13 21.21 -25.43 14.36
N GLN A 14 22.33 -25.12 15.01
CA GLN A 14 22.72 -23.75 15.31
C GLN A 14 23.14 -22.95 14.07
N ILE A 15 23.80 -23.58 13.08
CA ILE A 15 24.16 -22.95 11.82
C ILE A 15 22.90 -22.69 10.98
N SER A 16 21.93 -23.60 10.96
CA SER A 16 20.64 -23.38 10.28
C SER A 16 19.81 -22.25 10.91
N LEU A 17 19.81 -22.12 12.23
CA LEU A 17 19.14 -21.02 12.94
C LEU A 17 19.84 -19.67 12.72
N ALA A 18 21.17 -19.66 12.67
CA ALA A 18 21.96 -18.46 12.42
C ALA A 18 21.84 -17.96 10.98
N LEU A 19 21.68 -18.86 10.00
CA LEU A 19 21.41 -18.50 8.61
C LEU A 19 20.00 -17.97 8.40
N ALA A 20 19.01 -18.45 9.15
CA ALA A 20 17.64 -17.92 9.11
C ALA A 20 17.53 -16.53 9.80
N ALA A 21 18.39 -16.25 10.80
CA ALA A 21 18.40 -14.97 11.53
C ALA A 21 19.01 -13.79 10.72
N ASN A 22 19.73 -14.07 9.62
CA ASN A 22 20.39 -13.06 8.77
C ASN A 22 19.72 -12.87 7.40
N ALA A 23 18.58 -13.51 7.14
CA ALA A 23 17.82 -13.20 5.94
C ALA A 23 17.14 -11.83 6.15
N GLU A 24 17.58 -10.81 5.41
CA GLU A 24 16.84 -9.54 5.33
C GLU A 24 15.38 -9.87 4.99
N PRO A 25 14.41 -9.28 5.71
CA PRO A 25 13.02 -9.52 5.40
C PRO A 25 12.78 -9.15 3.93
N GLY A 26 12.10 -10.03 3.18
CA GLY A 26 11.73 -9.75 1.81
C GLY A 26 10.86 -8.50 1.70
N PRO A 27 10.60 -8.00 0.48
CA PRO A 27 9.74 -6.84 0.29
C PRO A 27 8.34 -7.12 0.82
N VAL A 28 7.66 -6.10 1.34
CA VAL A 28 6.24 -6.18 1.63
C VAL A 28 5.44 -6.19 0.32
N TRP A 29 4.28 -6.84 0.34
CA TRP A 29 3.40 -6.96 -0.82
C TRP A 29 2.17 -6.08 -0.67
N VAL A 30 1.90 -5.29 -1.70
CA VAL A 30 0.78 -4.34 -1.76
C VAL A 30 -0.17 -4.77 -2.89
N ALA A 31 -1.41 -5.09 -2.57
CA ALA A 31 -2.44 -5.40 -3.57
C ALA A 31 -3.03 -4.09 -4.10
N HIS A 32 -2.63 -3.69 -5.32
CA HIS A 32 -3.12 -2.48 -5.98
C HIS A 32 -4.64 -2.55 -6.17
N ARG A 33 -5.38 -1.63 -5.54
CA ARG A 33 -6.85 -1.63 -5.48
C ARG A 33 -7.45 -2.96 -4.98
N GLY A 34 -6.70 -3.69 -4.16
CA GLY A 34 -7.04 -5.03 -3.69
C GLY A 34 -6.73 -6.17 -4.66
N GLY A 35 -6.22 -5.87 -5.85
CA GLY A 35 -6.09 -6.79 -6.98
C GLY A 35 -7.37 -6.86 -7.81
N ASN A 36 -7.24 -6.86 -9.14
CA ASN A 36 -8.39 -6.77 -10.05
C ASN A 36 -8.55 -7.97 -11.00
N VAL A 37 -7.77 -9.02 -10.81
CA VAL A 37 -7.82 -10.22 -11.65
C VAL A 37 -9.00 -11.13 -11.23
N GLU A 38 -9.13 -11.43 -9.95
CA GLU A 38 -10.15 -12.34 -9.42
C GLU A 38 -11.42 -11.64 -8.92
N ALA A 39 -11.34 -10.36 -8.55
CA ALA A 39 -12.44 -9.53 -8.08
C ALA A 39 -12.40 -8.16 -8.74
N ASP A 40 -13.46 -7.36 -8.61
CA ASP A 40 -13.43 -5.98 -9.10
C ASP A 40 -12.56 -5.12 -8.17
N GLU A 41 -11.82 -4.17 -8.76
CA GLU A 41 -10.96 -3.24 -8.03
C GLU A 41 -11.71 -2.45 -6.96
N ASN A 42 -11.03 -2.13 -5.86
CA ASN A 42 -11.58 -1.30 -4.80
C ASN A 42 -12.87 -1.85 -4.17
N THR A 43 -12.94 -3.18 -3.96
CA THR A 43 -14.07 -3.85 -3.31
C THR A 43 -13.61 -4.64 -2.07
N LEU A 44 -14.52 -4.87 -1.11
CA LEU A 44 -14.18 -5.72 0.04
C LEU A 44 -13.83 -7.17 -0.38
N LYS A 45 -14.33 -7.63 -1.53
CA LYS A 45 -13.98 -8.95 -2.06
C LYS A 45 -12.54 -8.97 -2.53
N SER A 46 -12.08 -7.96 -3.29
CA SER A 46 -10.68 -7.89 -3.71
C SER A 46 -9.73 -7.82 -2.51
N TYR A 47 -10.08 -7.05 -1.48
CA TYR A 47 -9.28 -6.98 -0.25
C TYR A 47 -9.23 -8.30 0.53
N ARG A 48 -10.35 -9.05 0.59
CA ARG A 48 -10.35 -10.40 1.17
C ARG A 48 -9.48 -11.37 0.38
N THR A 49 -9.57 -11.31 -0.96
CA THR A 49 -8.70 -12.11 -1.84
C THR A 49 -7.23 -11.80 -1.57
N ALA A 50 -6.84 -10.53 -1.52
CA ALA A 50 -5.47 -10.14 -1.19
C ALA A 50 -5.02 -10.68 0.18
N ALA A 51 -5.87 -10.58 1.21
CA ALA A 51 -5.57 -11.12 2.53
C ALA A 51 -5.38 -12.65 2.50
N GLN A 52 -6.20 -13.39 1.74
CA GLN A 52 -6.07 -14.84 1.56
C GLN A 52 -4.75 -15.22 0.86
N TYR A 53 -4.28 -14.42 -0.08
CA TYR A 53 -2.96 -14.58 -0.70
C TYR A 53 -1.81 -14.11 0.19
N GLY A 54 -2.10 -13.62 1.40
CA GLY A 54 -1.12 -13.23 2.41
C GLY A 54 -0.43 -11.89 2.13
N PHE A 55 -1.07 -10.97 1.41
CA PHE A 55 -0.54 -9.62 1.22
C PHE A 55 -0.40 -8.88 2.55
N ASP A 56 0.63 -8.03 2.65
CA ASP A 56 0.89 -7.20 3.82
C ASP A 56 -0.01 -5.97 3.83
N TYR A 57 -0.28 -5.41 2.63
CA TYR A 57 -1.11 -4.22 2.43
C TYR A 57 -2.15 -4.44 1.34
N VAL A 58 -3.33 -3.86 1.55
CA VAL A 58 -4.25 -3.52 0.47
C VAL A 58 -4.11 -2.02 0.16
N GLU A 59 -4.05 -1.68 -1.11
CA GLU A 59 -4.12 -0.28 -1.52
C GLU A 59 -5.56 0.06 -1.88
N CYS A 60 -5.98 1.27 -1.52
CA CYS A 60 -7.29 1.81 -1.86
C CYS A 60 -7.23 3.31 -2.17
N ASP A 61 -8.23 3.79 -2.88
CA ASP A 61 -8.35 5.12 -3.47
C ASP A 61 -9.46 5.93 -2.79
N PRO A 62 -9.26 6.53 -1.60
CA PRO A 62 -10.31 7.24 -0.90
C PRO A 62 -10.73 8.52 -1.64
N ARG A 63 -12.03 8.64 -1.95
CA ARG A 63 -12.66 9.86 -2.49
C ARG A 63 -13.83 10.30 -1.63
N LEU A 64 -14.00 11.61 -1.48
CA LEU A 64 -15.13 12.18 -0.76
C LEU A 64 -16.39 12.20 -1.65
N THR A 65 -17.46 11.66 -1.12
CA THR A 65 -18.82 11.76 -1.66
C THR A 65 -19.43 13.12 -1.40
N LYS A 66 -20.58 13.42 -2.01
CA LYS A 66 -21.36 14.65 -1.80
C LYS A 66 -21.67 14.91 -0.32
N ASP A 67 -21.97 13.87 0.43
CA ASP A 67 -22.28 13.89 1.86
C ASP A 67 -21.05 13.74 2.78
N GLY A 68 -19.84 13.83 2.19
CA GLY A 68 -18.57 13.89 2.92
C GLY A 68 -18.12 12.56 3.50
N VAL A 69 -18.60 11.43 3.00
CA VAL A 69 -18.13 10.08 3.33
C VAL A 69 -17.01 9.68 2.37
N PHE A 70 -15.96 9.03 2.86
CA PHE A 70 -14.94 8.44 1.99
C PHE A 70 -15.42 7.12 1.42
N VAL A 71 -15.36 6.98 0.09
CA VAL A 71 -15.57 5.73 -0.65
C VAL A 71 -14.31 5.37 -1.42
N SER A 72 -14.03 4.08 -1.57
CA SER A 72 -12.88 3.62 -2.38
C SER A 72 -13.25 3.60 -3.87
N MET A 73 -12.64 4.51 -4.64
CA MET A 73 -12.86 4.66 -6.08
C MET A 73 -11.67 5.36 -6.74
N HIS A 74 -11.03 4.69 -7.72
CA HIS A 74 -9.87 5.30 -8.37
C HIS A 74 -10.24 6.55 -9.19
N ASP A 75 -11.26 6.44 -10.05
CA ASP A 75 -11.66 7.51 -10.95
C ASP A 75 -12.54 8.54 -10.25
N PRO A 76 -12.58 9.79 -10.69
CA PRO A 76 -13.51 10.80 -10.16
C PRO A 76 -14.97 10.45 -10.46
N ALA A 77 -15.24 9.66 -11.50
CA ALA A 77 -16.58 9.20 -11.90
C ALA A 77 -16.77 7.71 -11.62
N VAL A 78 -18.00 7.31 -11.33
CA VAL A 78 -18.37 5.92 -11.06
C VAL A 78 -18.50 5.06 -12.34
N ASP A 79 -18.49 5.68 -13.50
CA ASP A 79 -18.89 5.13 -14.81
C ASP A 79 -18.07 3.90 -15.26
N ARG A 80 -16.77 3.88 -15.02
CA ARG A 80 -15.89 2.81 -15.49
C ARG A 80 -16.07 1.51 -14.72
N THR A 81 -16.29 1.61 -13.43
CA THR A 81 -16.25 0.45 -12.52
C THR A 81 -17.61 0.03 -12.01
N THR A 82 -18.67 0.83 -12.21
CA THR A 82 -20.02 0.53 -11.73
C THR A 82 -21.07 0.60 -12.82
N THR A 83 -22.31 0.20 -12.47
CA THR A 83 -23.51 0.34 -13.33
C THR A 83 -24.06 1.76 -13.39
N GLY A 84 -23.54 2.68 -12.57
CA GLY A 84 -23.99 4.07 -12.49
C GLY A 84 -23.21 5.03 -13.36
N LYS A 85 -23.58 6.31 -13.25
CA LYS A 85 -22.93 7.43 -13.93
C LYS A 85 -22.84 8.64 -13.03
N GLY A 86 -21.83 9.47 -13.27
CA GLY A 86 -21.61 10.74 -12.57
C GLY A 86 -20.40 10.76 -11.66
N ASN A 87 -20.09 11.93 -11.13
CA ASN A 87 -18.93 12.12 -10.28
C ASN A 87 -19.22 11.65 -8.84
N VAL A 88 -18.23 11.03 -8.20
CA VAL A 88 -18.27 10.63 -6.78
C VAL A 88 -18.65 11.80 -5.90
N SER A 89 -18.11 13.00 -6.15
CA SER A 89 -18.37 14.22 -5.37
C SER A 89 -19.81 14.77 -5.52
N GLU A 90 -20.59 14.28 -6.47
CA GLU A 90 -21.97 14.69 -6.73
C GLU A 90 -22.98 13.66 -6.21
N LEU A 91 -22.53 12.46 -5.85
CA LEU A 91 -23.34 11.35 -5.34
C LEU A 91 -23.15 11.18 -3.83
N THR A 92 -24.23 10.84 -3.12
CA THR A 92 -24.15 10.44 -1.71
C THR A 92 -23.63 9.00 -1.60
N ILE A 93 -23.11 8.64 -0.42
CA ILE A 93 -22.67 7.25 -0.18
C ILE A 93 -23.79 6.25 -0.41
N THR A 94 -25.03 6.56 -0.05
CA THR A 94 -26.20 5.70 -0.28
C THR A 94 -26.45 5.47 -1.77
N GLN A 95 -26.32 6.52 -2.58
CA GLN A 95 -26.44 6.39 -4.05
C GLN A 95 -25.33 5.52 -4.62
N ILE A 96 -24.07 5.73 -4.20
CA ILE A 96 -22.94 4.93 -4.68
C ILE A 96 -23.11 3.46 -4.26
N LYS A 97 -23.53 3.19 -3.04
CA LYS A 97 -23.77 1.82 -2.55
C LYS A 97 -24.95 1.11 -3.22
N SER A 98 -25.85 1.83 -3.85
CA SER A 98 -26.92 1.22 -4.67
C SER A 98 -26.44 0.76 -6.05
N LEU A 99 -25.21 1.15 -6.45
CA LEU A 99 -24.60 0.73 -7.71
C LEU A 99 -23.87 -0.59 -7.52
N SER A 100 -23.85 -1.40 -8.58
CA SER A 100 -23.09 -2.65 -8.63
C SER A 100 -21.85 -2.45 -9.51
N THR A 101 -20.76 -3.09 -9.14
CA THR A 101 -19.60 -3.24 -10.03
C THR A 101 -19.90 -4.27 -11.12
N LYS A 102 -18.96 -4.47 -12.06
CA LYS A 102 -19.16 -5.42 -13.18
C LYS A 102 -19.42 -6.85 -12.74
N ARG A 103 -18.88 -7.27 -11.59
CA ARG A 103 -19.08 -8.60 -11.00
C ARG A 103 -20.15 -8.62 -9.90
N GLY A 104 -20.94 -7.55 -9.78
CA GLY A 104 -22.07 -7.48 -8.83
C GLY A 104 -21.67 -7.09 -7.41
N GLU A 105 -20.47 -6.56 -7.19
CA GLU A 105 -19.98 -6.11 -5.91
C GLU A 105 -20.32 -4.63 -5.68
N GLN A 106 -20.01 -4.10 -4.49
CA GLN A 106 -20.25 -2.70 -4.13
C GLN A 106 -18.92 -2.01 -3.79
N ALA A 107 -18.84 -0.71 -4.10
CA ALA A 107 -17.74 0.13 -3.62
C ALA A 107 -17.88 0.35 -2.11
N PRO A 108 -16.89 -0.03 -1.29
CA PRO A 108 -16.94 0.11 0.15
C PRO A 108 -16.66 1.56 0.58
N ALA A 109 -17.27 1.99 1.69
CA ALA A 109 -16.80 3.15 2.42
C ALA A 109 -15.43 2.84 3.05
N LEU A 110 -14.58 3.87 3.20
CA LEU A 110 -13.25 3.70 3.80
C LEU A 110 -13.34 3.13 5.23
N ARG A 111 -14.35 3.47 6.01
CA ARG A 111 -14.58 2.88 7.35
C ARG A 111 -14.68 1.36 7.27
N GLU A 112 -15.41 0.81 6.31
CA GLU A 112 -15.55 -0.65 6.14
C GLU A 112 -14.22 -1.31 5.78
N ILE A 113 -13.36 -0.62 5.01
CA ILE A 113 -12.02 -1.10 4.68
C ILE A 113 -11.11 -1.10 5.92
N LEU A 114 -11.13 -0.03 6.72
CA LEU A 114 -10.33 0.08 7.95
C LEU A 114 -10.79 -0.96 9.00
N GLU A 115 -12.09 -1.20 9.14
CA GLU A 115 -12.64 -2.24 10.02
C GLU A 115 -12.23 -3.64 9.55
N PHE A 116 -12.31 -3.92 8.25
CA PHE A 116 -11.82 -5.16 7.66
C PHE A 116 -10.31 -5.33 7.92
N ALA A 117 -9.52 -4.31 7.63
CA ALA A 117 -8.07 -4.35 7.83
C ALA A 117 -7.71 -4.60 9.30
N ARG A 118 -8.39 -3.93 10.23
CA ARG A 118 -8.20 -4.15 11.67
C ARG A 118 -8.56 -5.58 12.09
N SER A 119 -9.63 -6.15 11.55
CA SER A 119 -10.09 -7.50 11.91
C SER A 119 -9.18 -8.61 11.38
N THR A 120 -8.51 -8.38 10.25
CA THR A 120 -7.63 -9.36 9.59
C THR A 120 -6.15 -9.16 9.89
N GLY A 121 -5.77 -7.97 10.40
CA GLY A 121 -4.37 -7.59 10.62
C GLY A 121 -3.65 -7.08 9.37
N ILE A 122 -4.30 -7.07 8.19
CA ILE A 122 -3.72 -6.48 6.98
C ILE A 122 -3.61 -4.96 7.13
N MET A 123 -2.57 -4.36 6.55
CA MET A 123 -2.36 -2.92 6.58
C MET A 123 -2.99 -2.25 5.35
N VAL A 124 -3.09 -0.91 5.35
CA VAL A 124 -3.73 -0.18 4.25
C VAL A 124 -2.79 0.89 3.68
N TYR A 125 -2.62 0.89 2.36
CA TYR A 125 -2.01 1.99 1.63
C TYR A 125 -3.13 2.88 1.06
N LEU A 126 -3.20 4.13 1.54
CA LEU A 126 -4.22 5.12 1.16
C LEU A 126 -3.67 6.01 0.05
N ASP A 127 -3.99 5.73 -1.23
CA ASP A 127 -3.59 6.61 -2.34
C ASP A 127 -4.54 7.81 -2.43
N THR A 128 -4.14 8.94 -1.82
CA THR A 128 -4.99 10.13 -1.74
C THR A 128 -5.28 10.70 -3.13
N LYS A 129 -6.53 11.13 -3.36
CA LYS A 129 -6.97 11.66 -4.67
C LYS A 129 -7.11 13.18 -4.70
N GLU A 130 -7.13 13.84 -3.54
CA GLU A 130 -7.14 15.31 -3.47
C GLU A 130 -5.71 15.86 -3.38
N ARG A 131 -5.43 16.89 -4.17
CA ARG A 131 -4.06 17.46 -4.26
C ARG A 131 -3.97 18.89 -3.71
N LYS A 132 -5.08 19.57 -3.50
CA LYS A 132 -5.09 21.02 -3.23
C LYS A 132 -5.34 21.35 -1.78
N ASP A 133 -6.16 20.55 -1.09
CA ASP A 133 -6.73 20.89 0.18
C ASP A 133 -6.21 19.99 1.31
N THR A 134 -5.91 20.59 2.47
CA THR A 134 -5.58 19.88 3.70
C THR A 134 -6.82 19.41 4.47
N TYR A 135 -7.99 19.99 4.23
CA TYR A 135 -9.26 19.54 4.81
C TYR A 135 -9.57 18.07 4.49
N TYR A 136 -9.24 17.65 3.26
CA TYR A 136 -9.33 16.24 2.89
C TYR A 136 -8.44 15.36 3.79
N LEU A 137 -7.19 15.78 4.04
CA LEU A 137 -6.26 15.03 4.90
C LEU A 137 -6.74 15.02 6.35
N GLU A 138 -7.22 16.12 6.87
CA GLU A 138 -7.78 16.22 8.23
C GLU A 138 -8.91 15.22 8.43
N LYS A 139 -9.89 15.18 7.52
CA LYS A 139 -10.96 14.18 7.56
C LYS A 139 -10.45 12.73 7.44
N LEU A 140 -9.49 12.49 6.54
CA LEU A 140 -8.91 11.17 6.31
C LEU A 140 -8.20 10.66 7.56
N THR A 141 -7.33 11.47 8.12
CA THR A 141 -6.55 11.10 9.32
C THR A 141 -7.43 10.94 10.55
N SER A 142 -8.46 11.79 10.73
CA SER A 142 -9.44 11.62 11.79
C SER A 142 -10.14 10.26 11.69
N LEU A 143 -10.58 9.86 10.49
CA LEU A 143 -11.23 8.56 10.28
C LEU A 143 -10.27 7.39 10.56
N VAL A 144 -8.99 7.52 10.18
CA VAL A 144 -7.95 6.52 10.48
C VAL A 144 -7.75 6.39 11.99
N GLN A 145 -7.66 7.51 12.73
CA GLN A 145 -7.51 7.54 14.18
C GLN A 145 -8.72 6.95 14.91
N GLU A 146 -9.95 7.32 14.51
CA GLU A 146 -11.19 6.74 15.04
C GLU A 146 -11.21 5.21 14.93
N ASN A 147 -10.64 4.67 13.85
CA ASN A 147 -10.53 3.22 13.63
C ASN A 147 -9.30 2.59 14.28
N ARG A 148 -8.44 3.35 14.98
CA ARG A 148 -7.21 2.89 15.62
C ARG A 148 -6.24 2.23 14.63
N MET A 149 -6.06 2.86 13.47
CA MET A 149 -5.24 2.34 12.37
C MET A 149 -4.02 3.22 12.06
N SER A 150 -3.68 4.20 12.90
CA SER A 150 -2.62 5.18 12.63
C SER A 150 -1.25 4.55 12.34
N ASP A 151 -0.90 3.47 13.03
CA ASP A 151 0.35 2.70 12.84
C ASP A 151 0.25 1.62 11.76
N LYS A 152 -0.93 1.46 11.15
CA LYS A 152 -1.26 0.42 10.14
C LYS A 152 -1.56 0.98 8.76
N VAL A 153 -1.32 2.27 8.55
CA VAL A 153 -1.55 2.92 7.26
C VAL A 153 -0.26 3.53 6.69
N ILE A 154 -0.20 3.58 5.37
CA ILE A 154 0.70 4.46 4.62
C ILE A 154 -0.18 5.44 3.86
N VAL A 155 0.06 6.74 4.01
CA VAL A 155 -0.69 7.78 3.29
C VAL A 155 0.12 8.24 2.09
N GLY A 156 -0.36 7.93 0.89
CA GLY A 156 0.20 8.37 -0.38
C GLY A 156 -0.13 9.84 -0.64
N LEU A 157 0.89 10.65 -0.92
CA LEU A 157 0.80 12.10 -1.03
C LEU A 157 1.37 12.59 -2.37
N TRP A 158 0.83 13.70 -2.87
CA TRP A 158 1.15 14.21 -4.20
C TRP A 158 2.05 15.45 -4.20
N ASN A 159 2.17 16.16 -3.07
CA ASN A 159 2.94 17.40 -3.01
C ASN A 159 3.52 17.68 -1.63
N ASN A 160 4.45 18.64 -1.61
CA ASN A 160 5.18 19.04 -0.41
C ASN A 160 4.30 19.69 0.67
N LYS A 161 3.21 20.36 0.30
CA LYS A 161 2.29 20.98 1.26
C LYS A 161 1.60 19.91 2.09
N GLN A 162 1.10 18.87 1.42
CA GLN A 162 0.49 17.71 2.08
C GLN A 162 1.50 16.97 2.97
N LEU A 163 2.72 16.73 2.46
CA LEU A 163 3.74 16.03 3.23
C LEU A 163 4.14 16.82 4.49
N LYS A 164 4.34 18.13 4.36
CA LYS A 164 4.62 18.99 5.50
C LYS A 164 3.49 18.97 6.52
N TRP A 165 2.25 19.10 6.06
CA TRP A 165 1.06 19.07 6.92
C TRP A 165 0.96 17.74 7.70
N MET A 166 1.14 16.60 7.02
CA MET A 166 1.14 15.28 7.67
C MET A 166 2.25 15.18 8.72
N HIS A 167 3.46 15.62 8.40
CA HIS A 167 4.58 15.59 9.33
C HIS A 167 4.34 16.44 10.59
N GLU A 168 3.68 17.58 10.46
CA GLU A 168 3.38 18.49 11.56
C GLU A 168 2.22 18.04 12.44
N HIS A 169 1.20 17.36 11.88
CA HIS A 169 -0.03 17.01 12.59
C HIS A 169 -0.15 15.52 12.90
N HIS A 170 0.45 14.64 12.10
CA HIS A 170 0.34 13.18 12.21
C HIS A 170 1.68 12.48 11.96
N PRO A 171 2.74 12.81 12.73
CA PRO A 171 4.07 12.20 12.57
C PRO A 171 4.09 10.69 12.83
N GLU A 172 3.08 10.16 13.50
CA GLU A 172 2.90 8.72 13.78
C GLU A 172 2.45 7.92 12.55
N MET A 173 1.86 8.59 11.54
CA MET A 173 1.40 7.92 10.31
C MET A 173 2.51 7.89 9.27
N ALA A 174 2.77 6.72 8.70
CA ALA A 174 3.72 6.59 7.60
C ALA A 174 3.22 7.34 6.35
N THR A 175 4.11 8.03 5.66
CA THR A 175 3.79 8.78 4.45
C THR A 175 4.62 8.32 3.27
N CYS A 176 4.01 8.26 2.09
CA CYS A 176 4.67 8.01 0.82
C CYS A 176 4.49 9.21 -0.11
N ILE A 177 5.59 9.76 -0.62
CA ILE A 177 5.56 10.87 -1.59
C ILE A 177 6.01 10.39 -2.95
N SER A 178 5.31 10.81 -4.02
CA SER A 178 5.73 10.53 -5.39
C SER A 178 7.08 11.18 -5.71
N TRP A 179 7.99 10.42 -6.35
CA TRP A 179 9.33 10.86 -6.72
C TRP A 179 9.70 10.34 -8.12
N PRO A 180 10.41 11.10 -8.96
CA PRO A 180 10.91 12.45 -8.79
C PRO A 180 9.88 13.48 -9.25
N TRP A 181 9.07 14.05 -8.47
CA TRP A 181 8.16 15.10 -8.89
C TRP A 181 8.06 16.22 -7.87
N PRO A 182 7.85 17.46 -8.38
CA PRO A 182 8.78 18.15 -9.26
C PRO A 182 9.99 18.56 -8.44
N ALA A 183 11.16 18.25 -8.90
CA ALA A 183 12.46 18.69 -8.36
C ALA A 183 12.75 18.35 -6.89
N GLN A 184 12.12 17.30 -6.34
CA GLN A 184 12.46 16.82 -5.00
C GLN A 184 13.67 15.89 -5.05
N THR A 185 14.67 16.19 -4.23
CA THR A 185 15.70 15.20 -3.91
C THR A 185 15.19 14.25 -2.82
N LEU A 186 15.74 13.04 -2.76
CA LEU A 186 15.44 12.09 -1.70
C LEU A 186 15.70 12.69 -0.30
N CYS A 187 16.78 13.48 -0.16
CA CYS A 187 17.10 14.20 1.07
C CYS A 187 15.99 15.20 1.46
N GLN A 188 15.45 15.94 0.50
CA GLN A 188 14.33 16.86 0.78
C GLN A 188 13.05 16.12 1.16
N ALA A 189 12.73 14.99 0.50
CA ALA A 189 11.59 14.17 0.87
C ALA A 189 11.71 13.71 2.34
N LYS A 190 12.87 13.19 2.73
CA LYS A 190 13.13 12.77 4.12
C LYS A 190 13.01 13.91 5.13
N LYS A 191 13.65 15.07 4.85
CA LYS A 191 13.60 16.25 5.73
C LYS A 191 12.17 16.78 5.94
N ARG A 192 11.27 16.52 4.99
CA ARG A 192 9.85 16.91 5.08
C ARG A 192 8.95 15.84 5.70
N GLY A 193 9.54 14.74 6.20
CA GLY A 193 8.83 13.71 6.96
C GLY A 193 8.40 12.50 6.15
N ALA A 194 8.83 12.33 4.88
CA ALA A 194 8.51 11.11 4.14
C ALA A 194 9.15 9.87 4.80
N SER A 195 8.38 8.79 4.86
CA SER A 195 8.85 7.45 5.23
C SER A 195 9.16 6.62 3.98
N TRP A 196 8.39 6.85 2.92
CA TRP A 196 8.45 6.14 1.65
C TRP A 196 8.55 7.11 0.47
N VAL A 197 9.11 6.63 -0.62
CA VAL A 197 9.02 7.25 -1.94
C VAL A 197 8.39 6.29 -2.93
N GLY A 198 7.35 6.77 -3.64
CA GLY A 198 6.69 6.07 -4.73
C GLY A 198 7.26 6.52 -6.07
N THR A 199 7.66 5.59 -6.94
CA THR A 199 8.30 5.95 -8.22
C THR A 199 7.88 5.04 -9.37
N LEU A 200 8.23 5.46 -10.59
CA LEU A 200 8.00 4.63 -11.77
C LEU A 200 8.96 3.43 -11.78
N VAL A 201 8.48 2.29 -12.29
CA VAL A 201 9.25 1.04 -12.37
C VAL A 201 10.63 1.20 -13.01
N PRO A 202 10.80 1.91 -14.15
CA PRO A 202 12.13 2.11 -14.76
C PRO A 202 13.08 2.92 -13.89
N ILE A 203 12.56 3.84 -13.06
CA ILE A 203 13.37 4.73 -12.22
C ILE A 203 13.90 4.01 -10.97
N ALA A 204 13.18 3.00 -10.46
CA ALA A 204 13.60 2.19 -9.32
C ALA A 204 14.77 1.26 -9.67
N THR A 205 15.91 1.86 -9.95
CA THR A 205 17.18 1.14 -10.19
C THR A 205 17.89 0.83 -8.88
N ARG A 206 18.78 -0.16 -8.88
CA ARG A 206 19.59 -0.49 -7.69
C ARG A 206 20.33 0.74 -7.09
N PRO A 207 20.98 1.61 -7.87
CA PRO A 207 21.61 2.82 -7.33
C PRO A 207 20.61 3.79 -6.68
N MET A 208 19.42 3.96 -7.31
CA MET A 208 18.36 4.83 -6.76
C MET A 208 17.85 4.29 -5.42
N ILE A 209 17.52 3.00 -5.34
CA ILE A 209 17.04 2.35 -4.13
C ILE A 209 18.08 2.47 -3.01
N LYS A 210 19.36 2.16 -3.29
CA LYS A 210 20.44 2.35 -2.32
C LYS A 210 20.57 3.81 -1.86
N SER A 211 20.35 4.78 -2.75
CA SER A 211 20.37 6.20 -2.39
C SER A 211 19.20 6.57 -1.47
N ALA A 212 18.02 6.02 -1.71
CA ALA A 212 16.85 6.20 -0.84
C ALA A 212 17.12 5.60 0.56
N HIS A 213 17.63 4.38 0.62
CA HIS A 213 17.98 3.71 1.88
C HIS A 213 19.01 4.50 2.70
N LYS A 214 20.03 5.10 2.06
CA LYS A 214 21.00 5.99 2.74
C LYS A 214 20.34 7.20 3.39
N GLN A 215 19.16 7.62 2.91
CA GLN A 215 18.37 8.69 3.51
C GLN A 215 17.34 8.18 4.52
N GLY A 216 17.27 6.86 4.78
CA GLY A 216 16.25 6.24 5.62
C GLY A 216 14.85 6.28 5.00
N LEU A 217 14.77 6.21 3.67
CA LEU A 217 13.53 6.13 2.90
C LEU A 217 13.35 4.72 2.36
N LYS A 218 12.14 4.20 2.41
CA LYS A 218 11.72 2.99 1.73
C LYS A 218 11.19 3.31 0.33
N VAL A 219 11.24 2.35 -0.58
CA VAL A 219 10.88 2.53 -2.00
C VAL A 219 9.76 1.57 -2.40
N ILE A 220 8.70 2.12 -2.99
CA ILE A 220 7.62 1.41 -3.69
C ILE A 220 7.54 1.90 -5.14
N THR A 221 7.12 1.04 -6.07
CA THR A 221 6.85 1.44 -7.45
C THR A 221 5.36 1.43 -7.76
N MET A 222 5.02 1.99 -8.93
CA MET A 222 3.75 1.69 -9.60
C MET A 222 3.60 0.17 -9.78
N PRO A 223 2.36 -0.36 -9.98
CA PRO A 223 2.12 -1.79 -10.08
C PRO A 223 3.01 -2.50 -11.09
N ILE A 224 3.46 -3.70 -10.73
CA ILE A 224 4.26 -4.59 -11.56
C ILE A 224 3.52 -5.93 -11.66
N ASN A 225 3.16 -6.32 -12.88
CA ASN A 225 2.42 -7.55 -13.16
C ASN A 225 3.26 -8.58 -13.96
N ASP A 226 4.53 -8.29 -14.16
CA ASP A 226 5.48 -9.19 -14.81
C ASP A 226 6.42 -9.83 -13.79
N PRO A 227 6.41 -11.19 -13.65
CA PRO A 227 7.21 -11.88 -12.64
C PRO A 227 8.71 -11.63 -12.76
N GLU A 228 9.24 -11.48 -13.98
CA GLU A 228 10.67 -11.24 -14.20
C GLU A 228 11.07 -9.84 -13.70
N THR A 229 10.25 -8.85 -13.99
CA THR A 229 10.45 -7.50 -13.47
C THR A 229 10.34 -7.45 -11.94
N ILE A 230 9.37 -8.16 -11.34
CA ILE A 230 9.27 -8.30 -9.88
C ILE A 230 10.58 -8.88 -9.33
N ARG A 231 11.04 -10.00 -9.84
CA ARG A 231 12.29 -10.66 -9.39
C ARG A 231 13.47 -9.69 -9.45
N ARG A 232 13.63 -9.01 -10.57
CA ARG A 232 14.70 -8.00 -10.75
C ARG A 232 14.60 -6.86 -9.74
N LYS A 233 13.40 -6.37 -9.39
CA LYS A 233 13.23 -5.31 -8.39
C LYS A 233 13.53 -5.80 -6.98
N ILE A 234 13.16 -7.03 -6.65
CA ILE A 234 13.55 -7.67 -5.40
C ILE A 234 15.08 -7.76 -5.29
N GLU A 235 15.75 -8.19 -6.35
CA GLU A 235 17.22 -8.24 -6.41
C GLU A 235 17.86 -6.84 -6.32
N HIS A 236 17.17 -5.79 -6.75
CA HIS A 236 17.62 -4.41 -6.58
C HIS A 236 17.46 -3.91 -5.14
N GLY A 237 16.70 -4.63 -4.29
CA GLY A 237 16.45 -4.29 -2.89
C GLY A 237 15.23 -3.41 -2.69
N ILE A 238 14.19 -3.55 -3.52
CA ILE A 238 12.93 -2.79 -3.33
C ILE A 238 12.25 -3.18 -2.02
N ASP A 239 11.65 -2.21 -1.34
CA ASP A 239 10.99 -2.44 -0.04
C ASP A 239 9.53 -2.91 -0.17
N ALA A 240 8.87 -2.55 -1.28
CA ALA A 240 7.49 -2.98 -1.54
C ALA A 240 7.28 -3.34 -3.01
N VAL A 241 6.58 -4.44 -3.24
CA VAL A 241 6.06 -4.85 -4.55
C VAL A 241 4.57 -4.60 -4.57
N GLN A 242 4.12 -3.75 -5.50
CA GLN A 242 2.70 -3.52 -5.76
C GLN A 242 2.28 -4.26 -7.03
N THR A 243 1.12 -4.95 -7.02
CA THR A 243 0.63 -5.70 -8.18
C THR A 243 -0.89 -5.72 -8.25
N ASP A 244 -1.43 -5.89 -9.46
CA ASP A 244 -2.88 -6.09 -9.72
C ASP A 244 -3.29 -7.56 -9.58
N ASP A 245 -2.33 -8.48 -9.64
CA ASP A 245 -2.57 -9.93 -9.60
C ASP A 245 -2.12 -10.54 -8.28
N PRO A 246 -3.06 -10.85 -7.36
CA PRO A 246 -2.71 -11.46 -6.08
C PRO A 246 -2.01 -12.82 -6.20
N ALA A 247 -2.26 -13.60 -7.25
CA ALA A 247 -1.65 -14.91 -7.43
C ALA A 247 -0.13 -14.83 -7.68
N LEU A 248 0.38 -13.70 -8.21
CA LEU A 248 1.81 -13.50 -8.44
C LEU A 248 2.64 -13.63 -7.15
N ARG A 249 2.10 -13.17 -6.01
CA ARG A 249 2.81 -13.27 -4.73
C ARG A 249 3.25 -14.70 -4.40
N GLN A 250 2.43 -15.68 -4.71
CA GLN A 250 2.75 -17.10 -4.41
C GLN A 250 4.00 -17.63 -5.12
N GLN A 251 4.38 -17.02 -6.24
CA GLN A 251 5.61 -17.40 -6.96
C GLN A 251 6.90 -16.95 -6.24
N PHE A 252 6.78 -16.10 -5.22
CA PHE A 252 7.88 -15.49 -4.48
C PHE A 252 7.89 -15.83 -2.98
N VAL A 253 6.89 -16.54 -2.49
CA VAL A 253 6.87 -17.09 -1.12
C VAL A 253 7.63 -18.42 -1.15
N ARG A 254 8.67 -18.56 -0.34
CA ARG A 254 9.41 -19.81 -0.13
C ARG A 254 8.89 -20.53 1.10
#